data_33e8a80afb2713f70a1de14f80223966
#
_entry.id   33e8a80afb2713f70a1de14f80223966
#
_cell.length_a   1.000
_cell.length_b   1.000
_cell.length_c   1.000
_cell.angle_alpha   90.00
_cell.angle_beta   90.00
_cell.angle_gamma   90.00
#
_symmetry.space_group_name_H-M   'P 1'
#
loop_
_entity.id
_entity.type
_entity.pdbx_description
1 polymer ?
#
loop_
_entity_poly.entity_id
_entity_poly.type
_entity_poly.pdbx_seq_one_letter_code
_entity_poly.pdbx_strand_id
1 'polypeptide(L)' 'MQIRINNEEIDFTLEQEQALGEVLDGIQDWLSSNGFAITALRKDDTDLSFASRLEWQDDAVEEIAFLEITA' A
#
# COMPACT_ATOMS: atom_id res chain seq x y z
N MET A 1 -6.86 8.60 -2.06
CA MET A 1 -5.49 8.17 -1.69
C MET A 1 -4.65 8.06 -2.96
N GLN A 2 -3.47 8.62 -2.94
CA GLN A 2 -2.53 8.53 -4.05
C GLN A 2 -1.54 7.39 -3.77
N ILE A 3 -1.26 6.57 -4.78
CA ILE A 3 -0.37 5.41 -4.63
C ILE A 3 0.79 5.52 -5.60
N ARG A 4 2.00 5.32 -5.11
CA ARG A 4 3.20 5.18 -5.94
C ARG A 4 3.87 3.84 -5.68
N ILE A 5 4.33 3.21 -6.76
CA ILE A 5 5.15 2.00 -6.68
C ILE A 5 6.45 2.28 -7.45
N ASN A 6 7.59 2.16 -6.76
CA ASN A 6 8.92 2.43 -7.33
C ASN A 6 9.01 3.83 -7.95
N ASN A 7 8.45 4.83 -7.25
CA ASN A 7 8.41 6.23 -7.67
C ASN A 7 7.52 6.52 -8.89
N GLU A 8 6.70 5.56 -9.30
CA GLU A 8 5.73 5.74 -10.36
C GLU A 8 4.33 5.85 -9.77
N GLU A 9 3.63 6.91 -10.11
CA GLU A 9 2.24 7.09 -9.70
C GLU A 9 1.36 6.06 -10.39
N ILE A 10 0.54 5.38 -9.59
CA ILE A 10 -0.34 4.32 -10.07
C ILE A 10 -1.79 4.78 -9.98
N ASP A 11 -2.51 4.57 -11.06
CA ASP A 11 -3.94 4.85 -11.11
C ASP A 11 -4.68 3.65 -10.51
N PHE A 12 -4.86 3.68 -9.19
CA PHE A 12 -5.53 2.62 -8.46
C PHE A 12 -6.88 3.13 -7.96
N THR A 13 -7.94 2.49 -8.41
CA THR A 13 -9.30 2.84 -8.00
C THR A 13 -9.74 1.93 -6.86
N LEU A 14 -10.07 2.55 -5.72
CA LEU A 14 -10.64 1.82 -4.59
C LEU A 14 -12.07 1.40 -4.94
N GLU A 15 -12.38 0.12 -4.79
CA GLU A 15 -13.74 -0.39 -5.02
C GLU A 15 -14.49 -0.53 -3.71
N GLN A 16 -14.06 -1.45 -2.85
CA GLN A 16 -14.72 -1.72 -1.58
C GLN A 16 -13.73 -1.74 -0.41
N GLU A 17 -12.46 -1.51 -0.68
CA GLU A 17 -11.43 -1.52 0.35
C GLU A 17 -11.63 -0.36 1.31
N GLN A 18 -11.69 -0.67 2.59
CA GLN A 18 -11.83 0.31 3.65
C GLN A 18 -10.59 0.41 4.53
N ALA A 19 -9.81 -0.64 4.60
CA ALA A 19 -8.61 -0.72 5.42
C ALA A 19 -7.37 -0.88 4.56
N LEU A 20 -6.25 -0.35 5.05
CA LEU A 20 -4.96 -0.39 4.32
C LEU A 20 -4.52 -1.83 4.00
N GLY A 21 -4.74 -2.78 4.91
CA GLY A 21 -4.41 -4.17 4.67
C GLY A 21 -5.10 -4.75 3.44
N GLU A 22 -6.35 -4.38 3.20
CA GLU A 22 -7.11 -4.83 2.03
C GLU A 22 -6.50 -4.29 0.74
N VAL A 23 -6.09 -3.02 0.74
CA VAL A 23 -5.44 -2.39 -0.40
C VAL A 23 -4.10 -3.07 -0.68
N LEU A 24 -3.32 -3.32 0.36
CA LEU A 24 -2.01 -3.97 0.23
C LEU A 24 -2.15 -5.41 -0.28
N ASP A 25 -3.16 -6.15 0.13
CA ASP A 25 -3.41 -7.49 -0.38
C ASP A 25 -3.64 -7.49 -1.89
N GLY A 26 -4.45 -6.55 -2.38
CA GLY A 26 -4.71 -6.42 -3.82
C GLY A 26 -3.46 -6.02 -4.60
N ILE A 27 -2.71 -5.06 -4.09
CA ILE A 27 -1.47 -4.61 -4.73
C ILE A 27 -0.43 -5.73 -4.72
N GLN A 28 -0.29 -6.44 -3.61
CA GLN A 28 0.67 -7.54 -3.50
C GLN A 28 0.35 -8.66 -4.48
N ASP A 29 -0.92 -9.02 -4.64
CA ASP A 29 -1.33 -10.04 -5.61
C ASP A 29 -0.96 -9.61 -7.03
N TRP A 30 -1.20 -8.36 -7.37
CA TRP A 30 -0.85 -7.82 -8.68
C TRP A 30 0.67 -7.84 -8.90
N LEU A 31 1.44 -7.40 -7.91
CA LEU A 31 2.91 -7.39 -8.00
C LEU A 31 3.47 -8.80 -8.12
N SER A 32 2.95 -9.74 -7.34
CA SER A 32 3.37 -11.15 -7.40
C SER A 32 3.15 -11.74 -8.78
N SER A 33 2.03 -11.40 -9.42
CA SER A 33 1.73 -11.85 -10.77
C SER A 33 2.72 -11.30 -11.80
N ASN A 34 3.41 -10.21 -11.48
CA ASN A 34 4.41 -9.60 -12.36
C ASN A 34 5.85 -9.88 -11.89
N GLY A 35 6.04 -10.77 -10.92
CA GLY A 35 7.37 -11.15 -10.45
C GLY A 35 7.99 -10.20 -9.44
N PHE A 36 7.19 -9.35 -8.79
CA PHE A 36 7.67 -8.39 -7.78
C PHE A 36 7.18 -8.75 -6.39
N ALA A 37 7.92 -8.31 -5.39
CA ALA A 37 7.53 -8.43 -3.98
C ALA A 37 7.76 -7.10 -3.28
N ILE A 38 6.86 -6.73 -2.35
CA ILE A 38 6.99 -5.49 -1.60
C ILE A 38 8.18 -5.59 -0.65
N THR A 39 9.11 -4.64 -0.74
CA THR A 39 10.30 -4.57 0.11
C THR A 39 10.24 -3.40 1.09
N ALA A 40 9.47 -2.36 0.80
CA ALA A 40 9.30 -1.21 1.68
C ALA A 40 7.91 -0.61 1.50
N LEU A 41 7.40 -0.02 2.59
CA LEU A 41 6.08 0.59 2.61
C LEU A 41 6.14 1.87 3.43
N ARG A 42 5.56 2.94 2.88
CA ARG A 42 5.46 4.23 3.55
C ARG A 42 4.05 4.78 3.42
N LYS A 43 3.47 5.16 4.57
CA LYS A 43 2.15 5.77 4.64
C LYS A 43 2.32 7.23 5.05
N ASP A 44 1.95 8.15 4.17
CA ASP A 44 2.22 9.58 4.34
C ASP A 44 3.72 9.77 4.65
N ASP A 45 4.07 10.33 5.81
CA ASP A 45 5.46 10.50 6.21
C ASP A 45 5.97 9.41 7.15
N THR A 46 5.19 8.33 7.34
CA THR A 46 5.52 7.26 8.28
C THR A 46 6.03 6.03 7.53
N ASP A 47 7.25 5.61 7.85
CA ASP A 47 7.82 4.39 7.30
C ASP A 47 7.25 3.18 8.05
N LEU A 48 6.57 2.30 7.33
CA LEU A 48 5.97 1.09 7.87
C LEU A 48 6.76 -0.17 7.53
N SER A 49 7.92 -0.04 6.91
CA SER A 49 8.71 -1.18 6.41
C SER A 49 9.07 -2.17 7.51
N PHE A 50 9.32 -1.68 8.72
CA PHE A 50 9.68 -2.50 9.86
C PHE A 50 8.55 -2.65 10.89
N ALA A 51 7.40 -2.09 10.61
CA ALA A 51 6.24 -2.22 11.49
C ALA A 51 5.53 -3.55 11.23
N SER A 52 4.95 -4.13 12.28
CA SER A 52 4.09 -5.30 12.12
C SER A 52 2.84 -4.91 11.33
N ARG A 53 2.41 -5.79 10.43
CA ARG A 53 1.18 -5.56 9.68
C ARG A 53 -0.01 -5.29 10.59
N LEU A 54 -0.07 -5.91 11.75
CA LEU A 54 -1.15 -5.70 12.72
C LEU A 54 -1.24 -4.27 13.22
N GLU A 55 -0.15 -3.51 13.13
CA GLU A 55 -0.13 -2.11 13.56
C GLU A 55 -0.82 -1.16 12.58
N TRP A 56 -0.90 -1.53 11.29
CA TRP A 56 -1.42 -0.62 10.26
C TRP A 56 -2.49 -1.21 9.36
N GLN A 57 -2.75 -2.53 9.42
CA GLN A 57 -3.69 -3.16 8.49
C GLN A 57 -5.13 -2.64 8.61
N ASP A 58 -5.50 -2.17 9.80
CA ASP A 58 -6.85 -1.65 10.06
C ASP A 58 -6.95 -0.14 9.86
N ASP A 59 -5.89 0.53 9.43
CA ASP A 59 -5.92 1.96 9.15
C ASP A 59 -6.92 2.27 8.04
N ALA A 60 -7.77 3.27 8.25
CA ALA A 60 -8.78 3.65 7.27
C ALA A 60 -8.13 4.30 6.05
N VAL A 61 -8.41 3.78 4.86
CA VAL A 61 -7.81 4.30 3.61
C VAL A 61 -8.22 5.75 3.35
N GLU A 62 -9.40 6.16 3.79
CA GLU A 62 -9.87 7.54 3.62
C GLU A 62 -9.06 8.55 4.43
N GLU A 63 -8.33 8.11 5.44
CA GLU A 63 -7.46 8.96 6.25
C GLU A 63 -6.04 9.03 5.71
N ILE A 64 -5.72 8.24 4.69
CA ILE A 64 -4.39 8.18 4.10
C ILE A 64 -4.40 9.04 2.83
N ALA A 65 -3.54 10.04 2.80
CA ALA A 65 -3.41 10.89 1.62
C ALA A 65 -2.48 10.26 0.57
N PHE A 66 -1.44 9.55 1.02
CA PHE A 66 -0.38 9.09 0.14
C PHE A 66 0.20 7.77 0.62
N LEU A 67 0.35 6.83 -0.30
CA LEU A 67 0.97 5.53 -0.04
C LEU A 67 2.13 5.32 -1.01
N GLU A 68 3.31 5.03 -0.50
CA GLU A 68 4.49 4.77 -1.29
C GLU A 68 4.98 3.36 -1.05
N ILE A 69 5.15 2.60 -2.12
CA ILE A 69 5.55 1.19 -2.09
C ILE A 69 6.83 1.02 -2.89
N THR A 70 7.76 0.24 -2.34
CA THR A 70 8.95 -0.20 -3.06
C THR A 70 8.85 -1.71 -3.27
N ALA A 71 9.08 -2.13 -4.49
CA ALA A 71 8.98 -3.54 -4.85
C ALA A 71 10.11 -3.99 -5.76
#